data_9f95df210b59825730469a30c43fb952
#
_entry.id   9f95df210b59825730469a30c43fb952
#
_cell.length_a   1.000
_cell.length_b   1.000
_cell.length_c   1.000
_cell.angle_alpha   90.00
_cell.angle_beta   90.00
_cell.angle_gamma   90.00
#
_symmetry.space_group_name_H-M   'P 1'
#
loop_
_entity.id
_entity.type
_entity.pdbx_description
1 polymer ?
#
loop_
_entity_poly.entity_id
_entity_poly.type
_entity_poly.pdbx_seq_one_letter_code
_entity_poly.pdbx_strand_id
1 'polypeptide(L)'
;MIDIKTLEVKKYAEIEQYIGNGKPTIIAFGMSHCYSCLAMSKMFFEVVANNPEFQIYSIDGQKERLILRDKYRLKLMPVQLFFDEDGNEVFRHEGAYQKPVLEIILKKYGFGSY
;
A
#
# COMPACT_ATOMS: atom_id res chain seq x y z
N MET A 1 -21.90 4.64 17.08
CA MET A 1 -20.81 3.78 16.58
C MET A 1 -20.09 4.48 15.45
N ILE A 2 -18.78 4.61 15.53
CA ILE A 2 -17.99 5.22 14.46
C ILE A 2 -17.63 4.13 13.46
N ASP A 3 -18.05 4.32 12.21
CA ASP A 3 -17.72 3.41 11.13
C ASP A 3 -16.36 3.81 10.55
N ILE A 4 -15.34 3.02 10.88
CA ILE A 4 -13.97 3.24 10.38
C ILE A 4 -13.82 2.50 9.07
N LYS A 5 -13.70 3.26 7.98
CA LYS A 5 -13.48 2.68 6.66
C LYS A 5 -12.01 2.51 6.39
N THR A 6 -11.63 1.29 6.08
CA THR A 6 -10.26 0.90 5.76
C THR A 6 -10.25 0.16 4.42
N LEU A 7 -9.04 -0.04 3.89
CA LEU A 7 -8.90 -0.85 2.68
C LEU A 7 -9.28 -2.30 2.99
N GLU A 8 -9.96 -2.94 2.04
CA GLU A 8 -10.21 -4.37 2.10
C GLU A 8 -8.90 -5.14 2.00
N VAL A 9 -8.71 -6.11 2.89
CA VAL A 9 -7.52 -6.96 2.86
C VAL A 9 -7.66 -8.00 1.75
N LYS A 10 -6.70 -8.04 0.84
CA LYS A 10 -6.69 -8.96 -0.29
C LYS A 10 -5.53 -9.94 -0.17
N LYS A 11 -5.63 -11.04 -0.90
CA LYS A 11 -4.52 -11.98 -1.03
C LYS A 11 -3.57 -11.48 -2.12
N TYR A 12 -2.27 -11.69 -1.95
CA TYR A 12 -1.29 -11.27 -2.94
C TYR A 12 -1.60 -11.81 -4.33
N ALA A 13 -2.01 -13.09 -4.42
CA ALA A 13 -2.35 -13.70 -5.70
C ALA A 13 -3.49 -12.98 -6.44
N GLU A 14 -4.37 -12.30 -5.71
CA GLU A 14 -5.47 -11.55 -6.31
C GLU A 14 -5.00 -10.26 -6.95
N ILE A 15 -3.94 -9.64 -6.41
CA ILE A 15 -3.51 -8.30 -6.84
C ILE A 15 -2.28 -8.31 -7.74
N GLU A 16 -1.58 -9.43 -7.83
CA GLU A 16 -0.34 -9.53 -8.61
C GLU A 16 -0.54 -9.10 -10.06
N GLN A 17 -1.70 -9.44 -10.65
CA GLN A 17 -2.03 -9.09 -12.03
C GLN A 17 -2.21 -7.59 -12.25
N TYR A 18 -2.42 -6.81 -11.19
CA TYR A 18 -2.62 -5.37 -11.31
C TYR A 18 -1.32 -4.59 -11.28
N ILE A 19 -0.21 -5.21 -10.89
CA ILE A 19 1.10 -4.55 -10.92
C ILE A 19 1.55 -4.49 -12.37
N GLY A 20 1.76 -3.26 -12.87
CA GLY A 20 2.15 -3.07 -14.27
C GLY A 20 0.99 -3.06 -15.25
N ASN A 21 -0.22 -2.80 -14.78
CA ASN A 21 -1.42 -2.78 -15.62
C ASN A 21 -1.74 -1.40 -16.22
N GLY A 22 -0.80 -0.48 -16.18
CA GLY A 22 -0.97 0.87 -16.68
C GLY A 22 -1.32 1.90 -15.62
N LYS A 23 -1.48 1.47 -14.37
CA LYS A 23 -1.75 2.37 -13.23
C LYS A 23 -0.64 2.23 -12.19
N PRO A 24 -0.15 3.35 -11.65
CA PRO A 24 0.71 3.28 -10.47
C PRO A 24 0.00 2.55 -9.33
N THR A 25 0.75 1.75 -8.58
CA THR A 25 0.17 0.86 -7.57
C THR A 25 0.97 0.94 -6.26
N ILE A 26 0.25 0.99 -5.15
CA ILE A 26 0.85 0.89 -3.83
C ILE A 26 0.37 -0.41 -3.20
N ILE A 27 1.30 -1.23 -2.72
CA ILE A 27 0.97 -2.42 -1.94
C ILE A 27 1.33 -2.12 -0.48
N ALA A 28 0.33 -2.15 0.39
CA ALA A 28 0.50 -1.90 1.81
C ALA A 28 0.42 -3.22 2.57
N PHE A 29 1.55 -3.68 3.12
CA PHE A 29 1.58 -4.86 3.96
C PHE A 29 1.37 -4.45 5.42
N GLY A 30 0.40 -5.05 6.05
CA GLY A 30 0.11 -4.86 7.46
C GLY A 30 -0.27 -6.18 8.09
N MET A 31 -0.72 -6.14 9.33
CA MET A 31 -1.23 -7.32 10.00
C MET A 31 -2.38 -6.96 10.92
N SER A 32 -3.22 -7.96 11.25
CA SER A 32 -4.30 -7.79 12.21
C SER A 32 -3.73 -7.45 13.59
N HIS A 33 -4.49 -6.70 14.39
CA HIS A 33 -4.10 -6.24 15.72
C HIS A 33 -2.89 -5.29 15.74
N CYS A 34 -2.52 -4.75 14.58
CA CYS A 34 -1.48 -3.74 14.47
C CYS A 34 -2.15 -2.37 14.38
N TYR A 35 -2.04 -1.58 15.43
CA TYR A 35 -2.71 -0.27 15.48
C TYR A 35 -2.22 0.68 14.39
N SER A 36 -0.91 0.74 14.18
CA SER A 36 -0.34 1.59 13.14
C SER A 36 -0.71 1.12 11.73
N CYS A 37 -0.85 -0.19 11.52
CA CYS A 37 -1.31 -0.74 10.25
C CYS A 37 -2.75 -0.33 9.96
N LEU A 38 -3.61 -0.33 10.99
CA LEU A 38 -5.00 0.08 10.86
C LEU A 38 -5.10 1.57 10.50
N ALA A 39 -4.32 2.41 11.17
CA ALA A 39 -4.28 3.84 10.90
C ALA A 39 -3.81 4.12 9.47
N MET A 40 -2.81 3.38 8.99
CA MET A 40 -2.34 3.48 7.62
C MET A 40 -3.42 3.06 6.62
N SER A 41 -4.12 1.97 6.90
CA SER A 41 -5.19 1.48 6.02
C SER A 41 -6.33 2.47 5.90
N LYS A 42 -6.68 3.14 6.99
CA LYS A 42 -7.69 4.20 6.97
C LYS A 42 -7.25 5.36 6.10
N MET A 43 -6.01 5.80 6.26
CA MET A 43 -5.44 6.89 5.46
C MET A 43 -5.42 6.54 3.98
N PHE A 44 -4.98 5.32 3.63
CA PHE A 44 -4.96 4.87 2.24
C PHE A 44 -6.35 4.79 1.63
N PHE A 45 -7.35 4.36 2.41
CA PHE A 45 -8.73 4.34 1.93
C PHE A 45 -9.18 5.74 1.52
N GLU A 46 -8.92 6.73 2.35
CA GLU A 46 -9.27 8.12 2.06
C GLU A 46 -8.55 8.66 0.82
N VAL A 47 -7.27 8.35 0.70
CA VAL A 47 -6.45 8.85 -0.42
C VAL A 47 -6.90 8.22 -1.74
N VAL A 48 -7.12 6.91 -1.79
CA VAL A 48 -7.50 6.25 -3.05
C VAL A 48 -8.92 6.64 -3.48
N ALA A 49 -9.81 6.92 -2.53
CA ALA A 49 -11.16 7.35 -2.83
C ALA A 49 -11.19 8.69 -3.60
N ASN A 50 -10.18 9.52 -3.40
CA ASN A 50 -10.08 10.83 -4.04
C ASN A 50 -9.11 10.86 -5.22
N ASN A 51 -8.46 9.74 -5.53
CA ASN A 51 -7.42 9.69 -6.58
C ASN A 51 -7.56 8.40 -7.39
N PRO A 52 -8.51 8.35 -8.34
CA PRO A 52 -8.73 7.13 -9.14
C PRO A 52 -7.61 6.83 -10.14
N GLU A 53 -6.64 7.70 -10.28
CA GLU A 53 -5.52 7.54 -11.22
C GLU A 53 -4.55 6.45 -10.79
N PHE A 54 -4.54 6.09 -9.51
CA PHE A 54 -3.69 5.01 -9.01
C PHE A 54 -4.49 4.12 -8.06
N GLN A 55 -3.90 2.99 -7.70
CA GLN A 55 -4.57 1.98 -6.89
C GLN A 55 -3.73 1.61 -5.68
N ILE A 56 -4.40 1.29 -4.57
CA ILE A 56 -3.74 0.87 -3.34
C ILE A 56 -4.38 -0.43 -2.88
N TYR A 57 -3.56 -1.43 -2.59
CA TYR A 57 -4.02 -2.72 -2.08
C TYR A 57 -3.41 -3.01 -0.72
N SER A 58 -4.25 -3.52 0.19
CA SER A 58 -3.84 -3.94 1.52
C SER A 58 -3.67 -5.46 1.54
N ILE A 59 -2.52 -5.92 2.01
CA ILE A 59 -2.18 -7.34 2.10
C ILE A 59 -1.83 -7.68 3.55
N ASP A 60 -2.32 -8.81 4.05
CA ASP A 60 -1.93 -9.29 5.37
C ASP A 60 -0.52 -9.90 5.27
N GLY A 61 0.48 -9.15 5.75
CA GLY A 61 1.86 -9.57 5.67
C GLY A 61 2.21 -10.75 6.55
N GLN A 62 1.39 -11.03 7.58
CA GLN A 62 1.59 -12.20 8.42
C GLN A 62 1.15 -13.48 7.71
N LYS A 63 -0.01 -13.45 7.03
CA LYS A 63 -0.49 -14.57 6.25
C LYS A 63 0.36 -14.81 5.01
N GLU A 64 0.91 -13.75 4.44
CA GLU A 64 1.71 -13.78 3.21
C GLU A 64 3.19 -13.52 3.48
N ARG A 65 3.65 -13.95 4.65
CA ARG A 65 5.04 -13.69 5.08
C ARG A 65 6.10 -14.26 4.15
N LEU A 66 5.80 -15.36 3.45
CA LEU A 66 6.75 -15.94 2.51
C LEU A 66 6.97 -15.02 1.30
N ILE A 67 5.90 -14.43 0.80
CA ILE A 67 5.98 -13.44 -0.28
C ILE A 67 6.78 -12.23 0.21
N LEU A 68 6.46 -11.75 1.40
CA LEU A 68 7.12 -10.59 1.98
C LEU A 68 8.61 -10.83 2.14
N ARG A 69 8.99 -11.99 2.69
CA ARG A 69 10.37 -12.34 2.95
C ARG A 69 11.13 -12.70 1.68
N ASP A 70 10.60 -13.62 0.87
CA ASP A 70 11.34 -14.23 -0.23
C ASP A 70 11.32 -13.40 -1.51
N LYS A 71 10.20 -12.74 -1.81
CA LYS A 71 10.08 -11.91 -3.00
C LYS A 71 10.59 -10.48 -2.77
N TYR A 72 10.20 -9.88 -1.64
CA TYR A 72 10.50 -8.47 -1.38
C TYR A 72 11.59 -8.25 -0.35
N ARG A 73 12.01 -9.30 0.36
CA ARG A 73 13.07 -9.28 1.37
C ARG A 73 12.81 -8.30 2.49
N LEU A 74 11.56 -8.27 2.97
CA LEU A 74 11.10 -7.40 4.03
C LEU A 74 10.84 -8.19 5.29
N LYS A 75 11.05 -7.56 6.46
CA LYS A 75 10.90 -8.19 7.77
C LYS A 75 9.97 -7.43 8.69
N LEU A 76 9.74 -6.14 8.46
CA LEU A 76 8.98 -5.28 9.36
C LEU A 76 7.66 -4.88 8.72
N MET A 77 6.67 -4.61 9.58
CA MET A 77 5.36 -4.11 9.18
C MET A 77 4.96 -2.95 10.09
N PRO A 78 4.22 -1.97 9.59
CA PRO A 78 3.72 -1.88 8.23
C PRO A 78 4.82 -1.52 7.23
N VAL A 79 4.65 -1.92 5.98
CA VAL A 79 5.56 -1.58 4.91
C VAL A 79 4.76 -1.32 3.65
N GLN A 80 5.20 -0.37 2.82
CA GLN A 80 4.53 0.00 1.59
C GLN A 80 5.52 -0.08 0.43
N LEU A 81 5.06 -0.69 -0.65
CA LEU A 81 5.81 -0.78 -1.90
C LEU A 81 5.10 0.05 -2.96
N PHE A 82 5.85 0.92 -3.62
CA PHE A 82 5.32 1.83 -4.64
C PHE A 82 5.82 1.40 -6.01
N PHE A 83 4.88 1.08 -6.90
CA PHE A 83 5.17 0.65 -8.27
C PHE A 83 4.67 1.66 -9.26
N ASP A 84 5.44 1.90 -10.32
CA ASP A 84 4.99 2.75 -11.42
C ASP A 84 3.98 2.00 -12.30
N GLU A 85 3.51 2.65 -13.36
CA GLU A 85 2.51 2.10 -14.27
C GLU A 85 2.98 0.87 -15.04
N ASP A 86 4.31 0.70 -15.16
CA ASP A 86 4.92 -0.45 -15.83
C ASP A 86 5.24 -1.60 -14.88
N GLY A 87 4.99 -1.41 -13.58
CA GLY A 87 5.22 -2.44 -12.57
C GLY A 87 6.63 -2.43 -11.98
N ASN A 88 7.39 -1.36 -12.20
CA ASN A 88 8.72 -1.21 -11.59
C ASN A 88 8.58 -0.63 -10.18
N GLU A 89 9.23 -1.24 -9.20
CA GLU A 89 9.25 -0.71 -7.84
C GLU A 89 10.11 0.56 -7.82
N VAL A 90 9.49 1.70 -7.53
CA VAL A 90 10.17 3.00 -7.53
C VAL A 90 10.52 3.47 -6.12
N PHE A 91 9.83 2.96 -5.11
CA PHE A 91 10.08 3.35 -3.73
C PHE A 91 9.49 2.33 -2.78
N ARG A 92 10.07 2.20 -1.59
CA ARG A 92 9.50 1.43 -0.49
C ARG A 92 9.70 2.19 0.80
N HIS A 93 8.73 2.07 1.70
CA HIS A 93 8.77 2.70 3.01
C HIS A 93 8.47 1.66 4.07
N GLU A 94 9.35 1.53 5.05
CA GLU A 94 9.12 0.69 6.21
C GLU A 94 8.64 1.54 7.39
N GLY A 95 7.59 1.08 8.06
CA GLY A 95 6.98 1.78 9.17
C GLY A 95 5.77 2.62 8.79
N ALA A 96 5.15 3.21 9.79
CA ALA A 96 3.97 4.06 9.62
C ALA A 96 4.38 5.52 9.41
N TYR A 97 3.50 6.27 8.78
CA TYR A 97 3.66 7.71 8.62
C TYR A 97 2.28 8.36 8.49
N GLN A 98 2.25 9.68 8.61
CA GLN A 98 1.03 10.45 8.48
C GLN A 98 0.83 10.93 7.04
N LYS A 99 -0.39 11.37 6.73
CA LYS A 99 -0.79 11.78 5.38
C LYS A 99 0.16 12.77 4.71
N PRO A 100 0.70 13.81 5.38
CA PRO A 100 1.61 14.74 4.71
C PRO A 100 2.86 14.06 4.13
N VAL A 101 3.36 13.02 4.78
CA VAL A 101 4.52 12.27 4.27
C VAL A 101 4.13 11.51 3.02
N LEU A 102 2.95 10.87 3.02
CA LEU A 102 2.45 10.18 1.84
C LEU A 102 2.30 11.13 0.65
N GLU A 103 1.76 12.32 0.88
CA GLU A 103 1.58 13.31 -0.18
C GLU A 103 2.91 13.73 -0.81
N ILE A 104 3.96 13.88 0.00
CA ILE A 104 5.31 14.17 -0.50
C ILE A 104 5.82 13.04 -1.39
N ILE A 105 5.63 11.79 -0.96
CA ILE A 105 6.05 10.62 -1.72
C ILE A 105 5.30 10.53 -3.05
N LEU A 106 3.98 10.69 -3.02
CA LEU A 106 3.15 10.64 -4.22
C LEU A 106 3.56 11.69 -5.24
N LYS A 107 3.81 12.90 -4.77
CA LYS A 107 4.26 14.00 -5.64
C LYS A 107 5.63 13.70 -6.25
N LYS A 108 6.56 13.20 -5.43
CA LYS A 108 7.92 12.91 -5.89
C LYS A 108 7.96 11.87 -6.99
N TYR A 109 7.10 10.85 -6.90
CA TYR A 109 7.11 9.72 -7.84
C TYR A 109 6.01 9.81 -8.90
N GLY A 110 5.32 10.94 -8.99
CA GLY A 110 4.35 11.18 -10.06
C GLY A 110 3.06 10.39 -9.97
N PHE A 111 2.60 10.13 -8.76
CA PHE A 111 1.34 9.41 -8.56
C PHE A 111 0.15 10.36 -8.66
N GLY A 112 -0.73 10.09 -9.64
CA GLY A 112 -1.97 10.82 -9.80
C GLY A 112 -1.76 12.31 -10.06
N SER A 113 -2.56 13.13 -9.37
CA SER A 113 -2.54 14.60 -9.51
C SER A 113 -1.54 15.28 -8.56
N TYR A 114 -0.78 14.53 -7.84
CA TYR A 114 0.20 15.06 -6.89
C TYR A 114 1.44 15.66 -7.54
#